data_24e083976ad1a7bb121daa72b99dc86f
#
_entry.id   24e083976ad1a7bb121daa72b99dc86f
#
_cell.length_a   1.000
_cell.length_b   1.000
_cell.length_c   1.000
_cell.angle_alpha   90.00
_cell.angle_beta   90.00
_cell.angle_gamma   90.00
#
_symmetry.space_group_name_H-M   'P 1'
#
loop_
_entity.id
_entity.type
_entity.pdbx_description
1 polymer ?
#
loop_
_entity_poly.entity_id
_entity_poly.type
_entity_poly.pdbx_seq_one_letter_code
_entity_poly.pdbx_strand_id
1 'polypeptide(L)'
;WEEMKDLQTSFLKSQIADQDLPQDYAFFSGLYKFAKKNKINYVLTGGNFSTECCREPEEWGGFPGIDVTLVKDIHRKFGKRPLKTFPLVDILSYKIYYKYVLGMEVFKPLNLVPYIKKDAEQLLQEKFGWEPFQHKHHESRFTRFYEDYWLPRKFGYQKRKAHFSSLILTGQMTREEALERVSKPELSEEFLQKEFEYVANKLDMSVSDLEKIFEGENKTYKNYKNKMGLIKMGAQIMQKLGLEKRLFR
;
A
#
# COMPACT_ATOMS: atom_id res chain seq x y z
N TRP A 1 -10.44 -14.88 -6.80
CA TRP A 1 -10.24 -13.76 -7.74
C TRP A 1 -11.48 -12.86 -7.84
N GLU A 2 -12.66 -13.42 -8.02
CA GLU A 2 -13.89 -12.66 -8.29
C GLU A 2 -14.22 -11.61 -7.21
N GLU A 3 -14.06 -11.96 -5.94
CA GLU A 3 -14.27 -10.99 -4.84
C GLU A 3 -13.20 -9.89 -4.82
N MET A 4 -11.95 -10.23 -5.12
CA MET A 4 -10.85 -9.24 -5.23
C MET A 4 -11.11 -8.27 -6.39
N LYS A 5 -11.50 -8.78 -7.55
CA LYS A 5 -11.83 -7.97 -8.73
C LYS A 5 -12.98 -7.00 -8.45
N ASP A 6 -14.05 -7.49 -7.83
CA ASP A 6 -15.21 -6.67 -7.48
C ASP A 6 -14.86 -5.59 -6.43
N LEU A 7 -14.03 -5.94 -5.44
CA LEU A 7 -13.55 -4.99 -4.45
C LEU A 7 -12.62 -3.95 -5.07
N GLN A 8 -11.67 -4.34 -5.93
CA GLN A 8 -10.79 -3.41 -6.62
C GLN A 8 -11.57 -2.45 -7.53
N THR A 9 -12.55 -2.97 -8.27
CA THR A 9 -13.47 -2.14 -9.06
C THR A 9 -14.26 -1.16 -8.17
N SER A 10 -14.69 -1.60 -7.00
CA SER A 10 -15.39 -0.75 -6.03
C SER A 10 -14.48 0.39 -5.53
N PHE A 11 -13.20 0.10 -5.31
CA PHE A 11 -12.23 1.11 -4.90
C PHE A 11 -11.95 2.12 -6.01
N LEU A 12 -11.78 1.71 -7.25
CA LEU A 12 -11.66 2.64 -8.38
C LEU A 12 -12.87 3.57 -8.47
N LYS A 13 -14.08 3.04 -8.37
CA LYS A 13 -15.34 3.81 -8.36
C LYS A 13 -15.50 4.71 -7.14
N SER A 14 -14.83 4.40 -6.04
CA SER A 14 -14.88 5.21 -4.83
C SER A 14 -14.18 6.56 -4.96
N GLN A 15 -13.33 6.73 -5.96
CA GLN A 15 -12.60 7.96 -6.22
C GLN A 15 -11.63 8.40 -5.11
N ILE A 16 -11.27 7.53 -4.17
CA ILE A 16 -10.26 7.82 -3.16
C ILE A 16 -8.85 7.58 -3.74
N ALA A 17 -7.84 8.22 -3.15
CA ALA A 17 -6.46 8.09 -3.63
C ALA A 17 -5.87 6.70 -3.38
N ASP A 18 -6.18 6.06 -2.26
CA ASP A 18 -5.58 4.77 -1.85
C ASP A 18 -6.25 3.59 -2.56
N GLN A 19 -5.72 3.21 -3.72
CA GLN A 19 -6.23 2.13 -4.56
C GLN A 19 -5.55 0.77 -4.28
N ASP A 20 -4.43 0.75 -3.57
CA ASP A 20 -3.74 -0.49 -3.20
C ASP A 20 -4.38 -1.20 -1.99
N LEU A 21 -5.26 -0.52 -1.27
CA LEU A 21 -5.90 -1.06 -0.05
C LEU A 21 -6.52 -2.46 -0.23
N PRO A 22 -7.25 -2.78 -1.31
CA PRO A 22 -7.73 -4.14 -1.54
C PRO A 22 -6.61 -5.19 -1.61
N GLN A 23 -5.52 -4.87 -2.30
CA GLN A 23 -4.35 -5.74 -2.44
C GLN A 23 -3.66 -5.96 -1.10
N ASP A 24 -3.46 -4.89 -0.33
CA ASP A 24 -2.88 -4.93 1.02
C ASP A 24 -3.70 -5.81 1.96
N TYR A 25 -5.03 -5.70 1.92
CA TYR A 25 -5.89 -6.61 2.70
C TYR A 25 -5.75 -8.07 2.27
N ALA A 26 -5.70 -8.34 0.96
CA ALA A 26 -5.52 -9.70 0.47
C ALA A 26 -4.20 -10.31 0.99
N PHE A 27 -3.10 -9.56 0.94
CA PHE A 27 -1.79 -10.03 1.41
C PHE A 27 -1.74 -10.14 2.94
N PHE A 28 -1.88 -9.03 3.63
CA PHE A 28 -1.65 -9.00 5.07
C PHE A 28 -2.70 -9.78 5.85
N SER A 29 -3.98 -9.61 5.53
CA SER A 29 -5.02 -10.38 6.21
C SER A 29 -4.93 -11.88 5.92
N GLY A 30 -4.57 -12.25 4.69
CA GLY A 30 -4.32 -13.64 4.31
C GLY A 30 -3.18 -14.24 5.10
N LEU A 31 -2.02 -13.57 5.14
CA LEU A 31 -0.84 -14.01 5.86
C LEU A 31 -1.08 -14.12 7.37
N TYR A 32 -1.72 -13.12 7.99
CA TYR A 32 -2.01 -13.17 9.43
C TYR A 32 -3.03 -14.26 9.78
N LYS A 33 -4.06 -14.49 8.96
CA LYS A 33 -5.00 -15.60 9.14
C LYS A 33 -4.30 -16.95 9.00
N PHE A 34 -3.38 -17.08 8.03
CA PHE A 34 -2.56 -18.26 7.85
C PHE A 34 -1.65 -18.50 9.05
N ALA A 35 -0.93 -17.47 9.51
CA ALA A 35 -0.07 -17.55 10.69
C ALA A 35 -0.85 -18.00 11.94
N LYS A 36 -2.02 -17.39 12.19
CA LYS A 36 -2.93 -17.79 13.27
C LYS A 36 -3.33 -19.28 13.16
N LYS A 37 -3.79 -19.72 11.97
CA LYS A 37 -4.22 -21.09 11.72
C LYS A 37 -3.12 -22.12 12.00
N ASN A 38 -1.87 -21.76 11.66
CA ASN A 38 -0.71 -22.64 11.79
C ASN A 38 0.10 -22.39 13.08
N LYS A 39 -0.41 -21.59 14.01
CA LYS A 39 0.25 -21.26 15.29
C LYS A 39 1.65 -20.67 15.12
N ILE A 40 1.84 -19.85 14.08
CA ILE A 40 3.08 -19.13 13.81
C ILE A 40 3.04 -17.83 14.62
N ASN A 41 3.96 -17.70 15.56
CA ASN A 41 4.03 -16.56 16.46
C ASN A 41 5.04 -15.50 16.03
N TYR A 42 5.97 -15.82 15.12
CA TYR A 42 7.00 -14.90 14.66
C TYR A 42 6.83 -14.59 13.18
N VAL A 43 6.75 -13.30 12.86
CA VAL A 43 6.61 -12.79 11.49
C VAL A 43 7.80 -11.91 11.17
N LEU A 44 8.54 -12.22 10.12
CA LEU A 44 9.61 -11.36 9.60
C LEU A 44 9.06 -10.50 8.47
N THR A 45 9.38 -9.20 8.49
CA THR A 45 9.00 -8.28 7.39
C THR A 45 10.21 -7.57 6.83
N GLY A 46 10.19 -7.25 5.54
CA GLY A 46 11.22 -6.46 4.85
C GLY A 46 11.15 -4.95 5.11
N GLY A 47 10.15 -4.47 5.86
CA GLY A 47 10.02 -3.04 6.18
C GLY A 47 11.26 -2.53 6.93
N ASN A 48 11.81 -1.39 6.50
CA ASN A 48 13.04 -0.85 7.05
C ASN A 48 13.06 0.68 7.05
N PHE A 49 13.90 1.27 7.91
CA PHE A 49 14.07 2.72 7.95
C PHE A 49 14.92 3.26 6.80
N SER A 50 15.83 2.47 6.29
CA SER A 50 16.80 2.92 5.28
C SER A 50 16.14 3.37 3.98
N THR A 51 15.05 2.72 3.58
CA THR A 51 14.32 3.04 2.34
C THR A 51 12.88 3.52 2.55
N GLU A 52 12.37 3.52 3.80
CA GLU A 52 10.95 3.74 4.10
C GLU A 52 10.72 4.63 5.33
N CYS A 53 11.70 5.50 5.70
CA CYS A 53 11.58 6.38 6.86
C CYS A 53 10.65 7.58 6.61
N CYS A 54 10.53 8.06 5.38
CA CYS A 54 9.61 9.13 5.01
C CYS A 54 8.20 8.60 4.77
N ARG A 55 7.22 9.40 5.15
CA ARG A 55 5.81 9.12 4.94
C ARG A 55 5.25 9.97 3.82
N GLU A 56 4.18 9.49 3.23
CA GLU A 56 3.35 10.31 2.37
C GLU A 56 2.73 11.46 3.18
N PRO A 57 2.63 12.68 2.62
CA PRO A 57 1.97 13.80 3.27
C PRO A 57 0.50 13.50 3.61
N GLU A 58 -0.02 14.07 4.70
CA GLU A 58 -1.44 13.88 5.07
C GLU A 58 -2.40 14.39 4.00
N GLU A 59 -1.99 15.41 3.24
CA GLU A 59 -2.76 16.00 2.14
C GLU A 59 -3.05 14.99 1.01
N TRP A 60 -2.22 13.95 0.87
CA TRP A 60 -2.47 12.87 -0.08
C TRP A 60 -3.60 11.94 0.36
N GLY A 61 -4.24 12.22 1.49
CA GLY A 61 -5.37 11.46 1.98
C GLY A 61 -4.98 10.08 2.51
N GLY A 62 -3.70 9.92 2.88
CA GLY A 62 -3.18 8.67 3.43
C GLY A 62 -4.06 8.15 4.55
N PHE A 63 -4.52 6.91 4.40
CA PHE A 63 -5.36 6.21 5.36
C PHE A 63 -4.54 5.12 6.04
N PRO A 64 -4.67 4.87 7.36
CA PRO A 64 -3.82 3.89 8.06
C PRO A 64 -4.08 2.42 7.70
N GLY A 65 -4.70 2.13 6.57
CA GLY A 65 -4.73 0.83 5.93
C GLY A 65 -5.51 -0.30 6.61
N ILE A 66 -6.01 -0.14 7.85
CA ILE A 66 -6.65 -1.24 8.60
C ILE A 66 -8.01 -0.79 9.12
N ASP A 67 -8.91 -0.44 8.21
CA ASP A 67 -10.30 -0.13 8.57
C ASP A 67 -11.28 -0.92 7.71
N VAL A 68 -11.72 -2.04 8.23
CA VAL A 68 -12.74 -2.90 7.59
C VAL A 68 -14.06 -2.15 7.40
N THR A 69 -14.34 -1.12 8.20
CA THR A 69 -15.57 -0.30 8.04
C THR A 69 -15.53 0.48 6.74
N LEU A 70 -14.38 1.10 6.42
CA LEU A 70 -14.16 1.80 5.15
C LEU A 70 -14.32 0.84 3.96
N VAL A 71 -13.63 -0.29 4.01
CA VAL A 71 -13.68 -1.31 2.95
C VAL A 71 -15.11 -1.77 2.70
N LYS A 72 -15.84 -2.11 3.78
CA LYS A 72 -17.22 -2.57 3.67
C LYS A 72 -18.19 -1.48 3.20
N ASP A 73 -17.98 -0.22 3.57
CA ASP A 73 -18.85 0.89 3.11
C ASP A 73 -18.64 1.18 1.63
N ILE A 74 -17.39 1.20 1.17
CA ILE A 74 -17.06 1.35 -0.27
C ILE A 74 -17.67 0.17 -1.04
N HIS A 75 -17.40 -1.04 -0.61
CA HIS A 75 -17.92 -2.23 -1.29
C HIS A 75 -19.46 -2.27 -1.31
N ARG A 76 -20.13 -1.90 -0.21
CA ARG A 76 -21.60 -1.83 -0.16
C ARG A 76 -22.19 -0.85 -1.18
N LYS A 77 -21.47 0.26 -1.48
CA LYS A 77 -21.93 1.29 -2.43
C LYS A 77 -21.67 0.90 -3.89
N PHE A 78 -20.60 0.20 -4.18
CA PHE A 78 -20.13 -0.03 -5.55
C PHE A 78 -19.96 -1.50 -5.93
N GLY A 79 -19.88 -2.39 -4.95
CA GLY A 79 -19.73 -3.82 -5.17
C GLY A 79 -21.00 -4.49 -5.69
N LYS A 80 -20.81 -5.54 -6.46
CA LYS A 80 -21.87 -6.34 -7.06
C LYS A 80 -21.99 -7.75 -6.45
N ARG A 81 -20.96 -8.20 -5.72
CA ARG A 81 -20.87 -9.55 -5.15
C ARG A 81 -20.58 -9.51 -3.66
N PRO A 82 -21.12 -10.39 -2.83
CA PRO A 82 -20.79 -10.43 -1.41
C PRO A 82 -19.33 -10.86 -1.18
N LEU A 83 -18.63 -10.23 -0.24
CA LEU A 83 -17.31 -10.65 0.21
C LEU A 83 -17.47 -11.80 1.22
N LYS A 84 -17.37 -13.04 0.78
CA LYS A 84 -17.52 -14.26 1.59
C LYS A 84 -16.17 -14.84 2.02
N THR A 85 -15.23 -14.88 1.10
CA THR A 85 -13.91 -15.52 1.28
C THR A 85 -12.78 -14.50 1.34
N PHE A 86 -13.01 -13.27 0.89
CA PHE A 86 -11.99 -12.22 0.91
C PHE A 86 -11.49 -11.97 2.34
N PRO A 87 -10.17 -12.05 2.57
CA PRO A 87 -9.62 -11.95 3.93
C PRO A 87 -9.68 -10.51 4.43
N LEU A 88 -10.44 -10.28 5.48
CA LEU A 88 -10.48 -9.01 6.20
C LEU A 88 -10.04 -9.23 7.65
N VAL A 89 -9.14 -8.40 8.12
CA VAL A 89 -8.68 -8.33 9.52
C VAL A 89 -8.85 -6.88 9.98
N ASP A 90 -9.63 -6.67 11.04
CA ASP A 90 -9.84 -5.35 11.60
C ASP A 90 -8.68 -4.93 12.53
N ILE A 91 -8.63 -3.63 12.85
CA ILE A 91 -7.55 -3.05 13.63
C ILE A 91 -7.44 -3.63 15.06
N LEU A 92 -8.57 -4.01 15.67
CA LEU A 92 -8.56 -4.58 17.01
C LEU A 92 -7.95 -5.99 16.97
N SER A 93 -8.32 -6.79 15.96
CA SER A 93 -7.69 -8.10 15.74
C SER A 93 -6.19 -7.94 15.49
N TYR A 94 -5.79 -7.00 14.64
CA TYR A 94 -4.38 -6.80 14.29
C TYR A 94 -3.54 -6.27 15.48
N LYS A 95 -3.99 -5.18 16.12
CA LYS A 95 -3.21 -4.47 17.14
C LYS A 95 -3.30 -5.10 18.54
N ILE A 96 -4.43 -5.73 18.88
CA ILE A 96 -4.68 -6.26 20.22
C ILE A 96 -4.65 -7.78 20.23
N TYR A 97 -5.55 -8.43 19.48
CA TYR A 97 -5.72 -9.87 19.56
C TYR A 97 -4.47 -10.63 19.11
N TYR A 98 -3.90 -10.33 17.95
CA TYR A 98 -2.71 -11.03 17.45
C TYR A 98 -1.50 -10.78 18.34
N LYS A 99 -1.30 -9.53 18.78
CA LYS A 99 -0.13 -9.17 19.58
C LYS A 99 -0.22 -9.67 21.04
N TYR A 100 -1.31 -9.36 21.72
CA TYR A 100 -1.39 -9.57 23.16
C TYR A 100 -2.11 -10.85 23.57
N VAL A 101 -3.00 -11.41 22.74
CA VAL A 101 -3.70 -12.66 23.05
C VAL A 101 -2.99 -13.86 22.41
N LEU A 102 -2.56 -13.74 21.15
CA LEU A 102 -1.83 -14.82 20.47
C LEU A 102 -0.31 -14.76 20.66
N GLY A 103 0.22 -13.69 21.24
CA GLY A 103 1.67 -13.50 21.40
C GLY A 103 2.43 -13.42 20.08
N MET A 104 1.77 -12.93 19.02
CA MET A 104 2.41 -12.82 17.71
C MET A 104 3.32 -11.59 17.68
N GLU A 105 4.60 -11.79 17.34
CA GLU A 105 5.61 -10.75 17.23
C GLU A 105 6.02 -10.52 15.79
N VAL A 106 6.13 -9.26 15.41
CA VAL A 106 6.55 -8.85 14.06
C VAL A 106 7.92 -8.20 14.14
N PHE A 107 8.91 -8.81 13.52
CA PHE A 107 10.29 -8.33 13.47
C PHE A 107 10.63 -7.68 12.16
N LYS A 108 11.46 -6.65 12.23
CA LYS A 108 12.06 -5.93 11.09
C LYS A 108 13.56 -6.09 11.12
N PRO A 109 14.11 -7.23 10.70
CA PRO A 109 15.54 -7.55 10.85
C PRO A 109 16.44 -6.55 10.15
N LEU A 110 16.01 -5.96 9.03
CA LEU A 110 16.78 -4.95 8.30
C LEU A 110 17.00 -3.63 9.09
N ASN A 111 16.27 -3.43 10.20
CA ASN A 111 16.54 -2.31 11.10
C ASN A 111 17.62 -2.60 12.17
N LEU A 112 18.09 -3.83 12.24
CA LEU A 112 19.09 -4.29 13.21
C LEU A 112 20.50 -4.39 12.60
N VAL A 113 20.61 -4.20 11.29
CA VAL A 113 21.87 -4.24 10.55
C VAL A 113 22.00 -3.00 9.66
N PRO A 114 23.21 -2.58 9.30
CA PRO A 114 23.40 -1.59 8.26
C PRO A 114 22.77 -2.11 6.96
N TYR A 115 21.76 -1.40 6.45
CA TYR A 115 21.05 -1.81 5.23
C TYR A 115 21.21 -0.75 4.14
N ILE A 116 21.97 -1.10 3.12
CA ILE A 116 22.14 -0.33 1.89
C ILE A 116 21.48 -1.12 0.77
N LYS A 117 20.49 -0.49 0.13
CA LYS A 117 19.68 -1.17 -0.89
C LYS A 117 20.51 -1.72 -2.03
N LYS A 118 21.45 -0.94 -2.55
CA LYS A 118 22.34 -1.33 -3.65
C LYS A 118 23.18 -2.56 -3.33
N ASP A 119 23.75 -2.62 -2.13
CA ASP A 119 24.57 -3.75 -1.69
C ASP A 119 23.72 -5.02 -1.52
N ALA A 120 22.49 -4.86 -1.01
CA ALA A 120 21.55 -5.96 -0.88
C ALA A 120 21.11 -6.51 -2.25
N GLU A 121 20.85 -5.64 -3.22
CA GLU A 121 20.52 -6.03 -4.60
C GLU A 121 21.68 -6.80 -5.24
N GLN A 122 22.90 -6.30 -5.11
CA GLN A 122 24.09 -6.98 -5.62
C GLN A 122 24.27 -8.37 -4.98
N LEU A 123 24.14 -8.47 -3.66
CA LEU A 123 24.24 -9.74 -2.94
C LEU A 123 23.19 -10.76 -3.40
N LEU A 124 21.94 -10.30 -3.63
CA LEU A 124 20.87 -11.16 -4.11
C LEU A 124 21.11 -11.65 -5.55
N GLN A 125 21.64 -10.78 -6.42
CA GLN A 125 22.02 -11.16 -7.77
C GLN A 125 23.12 -12.22 -7.75
N GLU A 126 24.20 -11.99 -7.00
CA GLU A 126 25.37 -12.88 -6.95
C GLU A 126 25.03 -14.24 -6.34
N LYS A 127 24.26 -14.27 -5.24
CA LYS A 127 24.00 -15.51 -4.50
C LYS A 127 22.80 -16.30 -4.98
N PHE A 128 21.79 -15.63 -5.52
CA PHE A 128 20.49 -16.24 -5.80
C PHE A 128 20.04 -16.05 -7.26
N GLY A 129 20.82 -15.34 -8.08
CA GLY A 129 20.43 -15.02 -9.46
C GLY A 129 19.17 -14.14 -9.53
N TRP A 130 18.92 -13.35 -8.47
CA TRP A 130 17.76 -12.46 -8.45
C TRP A 130 17.96 -11.29 -9.42
N GLU A 131 16.95 -10.99 -10.21
CA GLU A 131 16.96 -9.86 -11.15
C GLU A 131 16.18 -8.68 -10.54
N PRO A 132 16.79 -7.48 -10.45
CA PRO A 132 16.14 -6.29 -9.91
C PRO A 132 15.10 -5.77 -10.89
N PHE A 133 13.98 -5.34 -10.35
CA PHE A 133 13.06 -4.49 -11.12
C PHE A 133 13.63 -3.09 -11.28
N GLN A 134 13.40 -2.49 -12.43
CA GLN A 134 13.94 -1.17 -12.76
C GLN A 134 13.49 -0.09 -11.75
N HIS A 135 12.28 -0.21 -11.24
CA HIS A 135 11.69 0.73 -10.29
C HIS A 135 11.01 -0.02 -9.14
N LYS A 136 10.81 0.67 -8.01
CA LYS A 136 10.12 0.11 -6.85
C LYS A 136 8.66 -0.22 -7.19
N HIS A 137 8.19 -1.37 -6.75
CA HIS A 137 6.82 -1.88 -6.94
C HIS A 137 6.44 -2.26 -8.38
N HIS A 138 7.39 -2.25 -9.33
CA HIS A 138 7.14 -2.64 -10.72
C HIS A 138 6.96 -4.14 -10.94
N GLU A 139 7.15 -4.96 -9.91
CA GLU A 139 6.77 -6.38 -9.89
C GLU A 139 5.24 -6.58 -9.97
N SER A 140 4.46 -5.62 -9.45
CA SER A 140 2.99 -5.63 -9.55
C SER A 140 2.54 -4.70 -10.67
N ARG A 141 1.88 -5.25 -11.70
CA ARG A 141 1.36 -4.46 -12.82
C ARG A 141 0.30 -3.46 -12.37
N PHE A 142 -0.56 -3.83 -11.41
CA PHE A 142 -1.56 -2.92 -10.88
C PHE A 142 -0.92 -1.78 -10.09
N THR A 143 0.03 -2.08 -9.20
CA THR A 143 0.70 -1.06 -8.39
C THR A 143 1.51 -0.10 -9.27
N ARG A 144 2.20 -0.61 -10.30
CA ARG A 144 2.89 0.21 -11.31
C ARG A 144 1.93 1.16 -12.03
N PHE A 145 0.81 0.64 -12.55
CA PHE A 145 -0.24 1.47 -13.16
C PHE A 145 -0.76 2.52 -12.18
N TYR A 146 -1.01 2.13 -10.94
CA TYR A 146 -1.54 3.00 -9.90
C TYR A 146 -0.56 4.11 -9.52
N GLU A 147 0.71 3.79 -9.28
CA GLU A 147 1.72 4.76 -8.83
C GLU A 147 2.24 5.68 -9.94
N ASP A 148 2.35 5.18 -11.19
CA ASP A 148 2.94 5.94 -12.31
C ASP A 148 1.91 6.58 -13.25
N TYR A 149 0.67 6.10 -13.27
CA TYR A 149 -0.40 6.65 -14.07
C TYR A 149 -1.50 7.30 -13.25
N TRP A 150 -2.18 6.49 -12.42
CA TRP A 150 -3.41 6.90 -11.74
C TRP A 150 -3.20 8.02 -10.73
N LEU A 151 -2.29 7.83 -9.77
CA LEU A 151 -2.02 8.81 -8.71
C LEU A 151 -1.50 10.14 -9.25
N PRO A 152 -0.45 10.18 -10.11
CA PRO A 152 0.11 11.44 -10.58
C PRO A 152 -0.88 12.25 -11.42
N ARG A 153 -1.65 11.59 -12.28
CA ARG A 153 -2.52 12.27 -13.24
C ARG A 153 -3.86 12.65 -12.65
N LYS A 154 -4.41 11.81 -11.79
CA LYS A 154 -5.73 12.04 -11.19
C LYS A 154 -5.65 12.90 -9.93
N PHE A 155 -4.65 12.65 -9.07
CA PHE A 155 -4.53 13.29 -7.76
C PHE A 155 -3.33 14.26 -7.64
N GLY A 156 -2.40 14.26 -8.58
CA GLY A 156 -1.15 15.04 -8.52
C GLY A 156 -0.11 14.45 -7.53
N TYR A 157 -0.29 13.22 -7.07
CA TYR A 157 0.57 12.59 -6.06
C TYR A 157 1.63 11.73 -6.71
N GLN A 158 2.89 11.87 -6.26
CA GLN A 158 4.03 11.08 -6.75
C GLN A 158 4.69 10.35 -5.60
N LYS A 159 4.31 9.10 -5.36
CA LYS A 159 4.83 8.26 -4.24
C LYS A 159 6.35 8.16 -4.22
N ARG A 160 7.00 8.17 -5.38
CA ARG A 160 8.47 8.16 -5.48
C ARG A 160 9.15 9.33 -4.76
N LYS A 161 8.46 10.48 -4.54
CA LYS A 161 9.01 11.59 -3.75
C LYS A 161 9.26 11.17 -2.30
N ALA A 162 8.33 10.48 -1.68
CA ALA A 162 8.48 9.97 -0.31
C ALA A 162 9.59 8.90 -0.24
N HIS A 163 9.64 8.01 -1.25
CA HIS A 163 10.68 6.99 -1.35
C HIS A 163 12.08 7.62 -1.51
N PHE A 164 12.27 8.53 -2.46
CA PHE A 164 13.56 9.19 -2.67
C PHE A 164 13.96 10.05 -1.46
N SER A 165 13.01 10.69 -0.78
CA SER A 165 13.28 11.40 0.46
C SER A 165 13.86 10.46 1.54
N SER A 166 13.38 9.22 1.62
CA SER A 166 13.96 8.22 2.53
C SER A 166 15.40 7.89 2.16
N LEU A 167 15.70 7.71 0.87
CA LEU A 167 17.05 7.41 0.38
C LEU A 167 18.01 8.59 0.60
N ILE A 168 17.53 9.83 0.43
CA ILE A 168 18.33 11.04 0.71
C ILE A 168 18.69 11.11 2.20
N LEU A 169 17.70 10.94 3.09
CA LEU A 169 17.91 11.02 4.53
C LEU A 169 18.85 9.94 5.07
N THR A 170 18.97 8.83 4.36
CA THR A 170 19.86 7.72 4.74
C THR A 170 21.16 7.68 3.93
N GLY A 171 21.44 8.72 3.14
CA GLY A 171 22.69 8.86 2.38
C GLY A 171 22.83 7.91 1.19
N GLN A 172 21.74 7.31 0.73
CA GLN A 172 21.74 6.35 -0.39
C GLN A 172 21.41 6.98 -1.75
N MET A 173 21.06 8.26 -1.77
CA MET A 173 20.76 9.05 -2.96
C MET A 173 21.06 10.52 -2.69
N THR A 174 21.54 11.25 -3.67
CA THR A 174 21.68 12.71 -3.56
C THR A 174 20.34 13.40 -3.85
N ARG A 175 20.21 14.64 -3.40
CA ARG A 175 19.03 15.45 -3.70
C ARG A 175 18.91 15.75 -5.20
N GLU A 176 20.04 15.99 -5.84
CA GLU A 176 20.16 16.30 -7.27
C GLU A 176 19.68 15.11 -8.11
N GLU A 177 20.15 13.90 -7.81
CA GLU A 177 19.68 12.65 -8.44
C GLU A 177 18.17 12.45 -8.27
N ALA A 178 17.66 12.70 -7.05
CA ALA A 178 16.23 12.57 -6.77
C ALA A 178 15.40 13.57 -7.58
N LEU A 179 15.84 14.83 -7.68
CA LEU A 179 15.16 15.88 -8.45
C LEU A 179 15.19 15.58 -9.95
N GLU A 180 16.31 15.13 -10.47
CA GLU A 180 16.43 14.71 -11.85
C GLU A 180 15.44 13.57 -12.18
N ARG A 181 15.40 12.54 -11.35
CA ARG A 181 14.49 11.40 -11.54
C ARG A 181 13.02 11.79 -11.41
N VAL A 182 12.67 12.66 -10.44
CA VAL A 182 11.28 13.12 -10.28
C VAL A 182 10.81 13.98 -11.44
N SER A 183 11.72 14.72 -12.09
CA SER A 183 11.39 15.60 -13.23
C SER A 183 11.01 14.83 -14.51
N LYS A 184 11.38 13.55 -14.60
CA LYS A 184 11.15 12.69 -15.75
C LYS A 184 10.12 11.60 -15.42
N PRO A 185 9.22 11.23 -16.34
CA PRO A 185 8.41 10.04 -16.18
C PRO A 185 9.33 8.79 -16.20
N GLU A 186 9.02 7.78 -15.40
CA GLU A 186 9.78 6.52 -15.37
C GLU A 186 9.37 5.58 -16.52
N LEU A 187 8.16 5.75 -17.03
CA LEU A 187 7.59 4.95 -18.12
C LEU A 187 7.12 5.83 -19.28
N SER A 188 7.20 5.29 -20.49
CA SER A 188 6.70 5.97 -21.68
C SER A 188 5.17 6.03 -21.70
N GLU A 189 4.61 7.03 -22.39
CA GLU A 189 3.16 7.18 -22.57
C GLU A 189 2.52 5.95 -23.24
N GLU A 190 3.17 5.39 -24.25
CA GLU A 190 2.72 4.18 -24.91
C GLU A 190 2.65 2.99 -23.96
N PHE A 191 3.65 2.85 -23.08
CA PHE A 191 3.65 1.78 -22.08
C PHE A 191 2.54 1.99 -21.06
N LEU A 192 2.35 3.22 -20.56
CA LEU A 192 1.30 3.56 -19.60
C LEU A 192 -0.10 3.34 -20.18
N GLN A 193 -0.30 3.62 -21.47
CA GLN A 193 -1.56 3.33 -22.14
C GLN A 193 -1.84 1.82 -22.21
N LYS A 194 -0.83 1.01 -22.52
CA LYS A 194 -0.95 -0.46 -22.50
C LYS A 194 -1.28 -0.99 -21.09
N GLU A 195 -0.74 -0.38 -20.05
CA GLU A 195 -1.08 -0.74 -18.66
C GLU A 195 -2.52 -0.35 -18.31
N PHE A 196 -2.99 0.80 -18.80
CA PHE A 196 -4.39 1.22 -18.63
C PHE A 196 -5.37 0.20 -19.27
N GLU A 197 -5.11 -0.18 -20.51
CA GLU A 197 -5.89 -1.20 -21.22
C GLU A 197 -5.84 -2.57 -20.52
N TYR A 198 -4.65 -2.95 -20.03
CA TYR A 198 -4.49 -4.19 -19.30
C TYR A 198 -5.32 -4.21 -18.01
N VAL A 199 -5.30 -3.11 -17.23
CA VAL A 199 -6.08 -3.01 -15.99
C VAL A 199 -7.57 -3.05 -16.28
N ALA A 200 -8.05 -2.33 -17.31
CA ALA A 200 -9.44 -2.39 -17.74
C ALA A 200 -9.86 -3.84 -18.06
N ASN A 201 -9.11 -4.51 -18.92
CA ASN A 201 -9.38 -5.91 -19.29
C ASN A 201 -9.32 -6.86 -18.09
N LYS A 202 -8.34 -6.67 -17.19
CA LYS A 202 -8.18 -7.53 -16.01
C LYS A 202 -9.35 -7.40 -15.02
N LEU A 203 -10.00 -6.24 -15.01
CA LEU A 203 -11.16 -5.96 -14.17
C LEU A 203 -12.51 -6.18 -14.90
N ASP A 204 -12.50 -6.79 -16.10
CA ASP A 204 -13.66 -7.05 -16.95
C ASP A 204 -14.48 -5.78 -17.23
N MET A 205 -13.81 -4.67 -17.54
CA MET A 205 -14.45 -3.42 -17.95
C MET A 205 -13.89 -2.91 -19.29
N SER A 206 -14.66 -2.12 -20.00
CA SER A 206 -14.14 -1.43 -21.18
C SER A 206 -13.14 -0.34 -20.79
N VAL A 207 -12.25 -0.01 -21.72
CA VAL A 207 -11.33 1.13 -21.56
C VAL A 207 -12.12 2.42 -21.28
N SER A 208 -13.20 2.66 -22.04
CA SER A 208 -14.09 3.82 -21.85
C SER A 208 -14.74 3.86 -20.45
N ASP A 209 -15.08 2.71 -19.85
CA ASP A 209 -15.62 2.71 -18.50
C ASP A 209 -14.55 3.04 -17.45
N LEU A 210 -13.31 2.58 -17.65
CA LEU A 210 -12.19 2.96 -16.78
C LEU A 210 -11.84 4.44 -16.94
N GLU A 211 -11.89 4.99 -18.16
CA GLU A 211 -11.72 6.44 -18.43
C GLU A 211 -12.76 7.28 -17.69
N LYS A 212 -14.05 6.90 -17.77
CA LYS A 212 -15.11 7.60 -17.01
C LYS A 212 -14.88 7.56 -15.49
N ILE A 213 -14.36 6.43 -14.98
CA ILE A 213 -13.99 6.33 -13.57
C ILE A 213 -12.80 7.25 -13.29
N PHE A 214 -11.80 7.30 -14.17
CA PHE A 214 -10.63 8.15 -14.03
C PHE A 214 -10.99 9.63 -14.00
N GLU A 215 -11.91 10.08 -14.83
CA GLU A 215 -12.41 11.46 -14.91
C GLU A 215 -13.32 11.85 -13.75
N GLY A 216 -13.79 10.89 -12.95
CA GLY A 216 -14.69 11.15 -11.83
C GLY A 216 -14.07 12.08 -10.77
N GLU A 217 -14.93 12.78 -10.03
CA GLU A 217 -14.53 13.72 -8.98
C GLU A 217 -13.77 13.03 -7.84
N ASN A 218 -12.59 13.56 -7.48
CA ASN A 218 -11.77 13.03 -6.41
C ASN A 218 -12.46 13.09 -5.05
N LYS A 219 -12.37 12.00 -4.29
CA LYS A 219 -12.92 11.87 -2.95
C LYS A 219 -11.84 11.44 -1.96
N THR A 220 -12.18 11.49 -0.69
CA THR A 220 -11.33 11.03 0.39
C THR A 220 -12.05 10.00 1.25
N TYR A 221 -11.35 9.34 2.15
CA TYR A 221 -11.97 8.43 3.13
C TYR A 221 -13.08 9.10 3.95
N LYS A 222 -13.09 10.43 4.07
CA LYS A 222 -14.13 11.19 4.80
C LYS A 222 -15.52 11.11 4.13
N ASN A 223 -15.58 10.79 2.84
CA ASN A 223 -16.84 10.59 2.10
C ASN A 223 -17.48 9.22 2.37
N TYR A 224 -16.83 8.38 3.17
CA TYR A 224 -17.23 7.02 3.47
C TYR A 224 -17.25 6.78 4.97
N LYS A 225 -18.07 5.81 5.42
CA LYS A 225 -18.04 5.36 6.80
C LYS A 225 -16.66 4.78 7.12
N ASN A 226 -16.06 5.23 8.21
CA ASN A 226 -14.73 4.80 8.63
C ASN A 226 -14.59 4.91 10.16
N LYS A 227 -13.53 4.32 10.69
CA LYS A 227 -13.18 4.36 12.11
C LYS A 227 -11.98 5.27 12.40
N MET A 228 -11.61 6.19 11.49
CA MET A 228 -10.42 7.03 11.63
C MET A 228 -10.38 7.77 12.98
N GLY A 229 -11.52 8.31 13.43
CA GLY A 229 -11.58 8.98 14.74
C GLY A 229 -11.22 8.06 15.89
N LEU A 230 -11.73 6.83 15.91
CA LEU A 230 -11.41 5.82 16.93
C LEU A 230 -9.96 5.35 16.82
N ILE A 231 -9.46 5.19 15.60
CA ILE A 231 -8.06 4.81 15.34
C ILE A 231 -7.10 5.88 15.86
N LYS A 232 -7.37 7.17 15.57
CA LYS A 232 -6.58 8.29 16.08
C LYS A 232 -6.59 8.36 17.61
N MET A 233 -7.76 8.24 18.21
CA MET A 233 -7.91 8.24 19.67
C MET A 233 -7.16 7.05 20.29
N GLY A 234 -7.32 5.84 19.76
CA GLY A 234 -6.61 4.66 20.23
C GLY A 234 -5.09 4.81 20.13
N ALA A 235 -4.58 5.34 19.02
CA ALA A 235 -3.15 5.60 18.84
C ALA A 235 -2.60 6.61 19.86
N GLN A 236 -3.36 7.69 20.16
CA GLN A 236 -2.98 8.66 21.20
C GLN A 236 -2.93 8.03 22.60
N ILE A 237 -3.88 7.16 22.93
CA ILE A 237 -3.89 6.44 24.21
C ILE A 237 -2.68 5.51 24.31
N MET A 238 -2.42 4.72 23.27
CA MET A 238 -1.26 3.81 23.23
C MET A 238 0.06 4.55 23.34
N GLN A 239 0.16 5.72 22.73
CA GLN A 239 1.34 6.58 22.85
C GLN A 239 1.52 7.11 24.27
N LYS A 240 0.45 7.61 24.92
CA LYS A 240 0.48 8.07 26.31
C LYS A 240 0.88 6.96 27.31
N LEU A 241 0.51 5.73 27.01
CA LEU A 241 0.88 4.55 27.81
C LEU A 241 2.30 4.03 27.50
N GLY A 242 3.03 4.66 26.56
CA GLY A 242 4.36 4.22 26.15
C GLY A 242 4.38 2.90 25.35
N LEU A 243 3.21 2.38 24.96
CA LEU A 243 3.06 1.12 24.23
C LEU A 243 3.27 1.26 22.72
N GLU A 244 3.15 2.46 22.19
CA GLU A 244 3.46 2.79 20.80
C GLU A 244 4.16 4.15 20.70
N LYS A 245 5.30 4.17 19.99
CA LYS A 245 6.10 5.40 19.84
C LYS A 245 5.60 6.32 18.71
N ARG A 246 4.66 5.85 17.87
CA ARG A 246 4.17 6.57 16.68
C ARG A 246 2.65 6.62 16.67
N LEU A 247 2.09 7.79 16.32
CA LEU A 247 0.63 7.97 16.19
C LEU A 247 0.03 7.13 15.06
N PHE A 248 0.78 7.01 13.94
CA PHE A 248 0.42 6.21 12.78
C PHE A 248 1.67 5.58 12.17
N ARG A 249 1.46 4.52 11.46
CA ARG A 249 2.48 3.93 10.60
C ARG A 249 2.51 4.66 9.28
#